data_5db4ac95420e448f1d08dfb6c4513e08
#
_entry.id   5db4ac95420e448f1d08dfb6c4513e08
#
_cell.length_a   1.000
_cell.length_b   1.000
_cell.length_c   1.000
_cell.angle_alpha   90.00
_cell.angle_beta   90.00
_cell.angle_gamma   90.00
#
_symmetry.space_group_name_H-M   'P 1'
#
loop_
_entity.id
_entity.type
_entity.pdbx_description
1 polymer ?
#
loop_
_entity_poly.entity_id
_entity_poly.type
_entity_poly.pdbx_seq_one_letter_code
_entity_poly.pdbx_strand_id
1 'polypeptide(L)'
;MSITVRDIMELNLLRDSEIISGKNGLDREVTRVNFTDCPIQFNDLEYTLALKGDLYIRSLYWVKDDEKELYDTFYFYVTSGSSCCLVTNEYLPELPKHILELTDKHNYPVIKIDSNVPYGDLIRDISELLMTEQSELFFENKLNRLLYETLSTSEILEIGKYINPLFKKEYITICLNLPGLDNRQFYSLQSDLKVQYQLRLRRYQNGGFIIFNYQERAEFDAALPGL
;
A
#
# COMPACT_ATOMS: atom_id res chain seq x y z
N MET A 1 1.36 5.48 -8.52
CA MET A 1 2.35 5.86 -7.47
C MET A 1 2.60 4.64 -6.63
N SER A 2 3.81 4.45 -6.09
CA SER A 2 4.08 3.32 -5.18
C SER A 2 3.63 3.65 -3.76
N ILE A 3 3.19 2.64 -3.01
CA ILE A 3 2.88 2.78 -1.58
C ILE A 3 4.20 2.97 -0.82
N THR A 4 4.25 3.96 0.05
CA THR A 4 5.41 4.30 0.87
C THR A 4 5.18 3.97 2.34
N VAL A 5 6.25 4.00 3.15
CA VAL A 5 6.14 3.88 4.61
C VAL A 5 5.24 4.98 5.17
N ARG A 6 5.26 6.18 4.59
CA ARG A 6 4.38 7.29 4.97
C ARG A 6 2.90 6.93 4.79
N ASP A 7 2.53 6.32 3.66
CA ASP A 7 1.15 5.87 3.41
C ASP A 7 0.71 4.78 4.40
N ILE A 8 1.63 3.89 4.76
CA ILE A 8 1.37 2.85 5.78
C ILE A 8 1.08 3.48 7.15
N MET A 9 1.83 4.52 7.54
CA MET A 9 1.63 5.23 8.81
C MET A 9 0.26 5.93 8.93
N GLU A 10 -0.43 6.15 7.81
CA GLU A 10 -1.77 6.73 7.79
C GLU A 10 -2.88 5.71 8.12
N LEU A 11 -2.56 4.41 8.22
CA LEU A 11 -3.53 3.39 8.62
C LEU A 11 -4.04 3.67 10.05
N ASN A 12 -5.35 3.46 10.26
CA ASN A 12 -5.97 3.72 11.56
C ASN A 12 -5.32 2.96 12.71
N LEU A 13 -4.85 1.73 12.45
CA LEU A 13 -4.17 0.89 13.45
C LEU A 13 -2.80 1.44 13.88
N LEU A 14 -2.23 2.37 13.11
CA LEU A 14 -0.90 2.94 13.37
C LEU A 14 -0.95 4.39 13.85
N ARG A 15 -2.14 4.95 14.16
CA ARG A 15 -2.29 6.35 14.60
C ARG A 15 -1.47 6.71 15.83
N ASP A 16 -1.39 5.77 16.78
CA ASP A 16 -0.69 5.95 18.06
C ASP A 16 0.74 5.38 18.01
N SER A 17 1.23 5.02 16.84
CA SER A 17 2.59 4.52 16.65
C SER A 17 3.62 5.64 16.67
N GLU A 18 4.84 5.31 17.07
CA GLU A 18 5.95 6.25 17.21
C GLU A 18 7.11 5.86 16.29
N ILE A 19 7.62 6.81 15.50
CA ILE A 19 8.84 6.61 14.72
C ILE A 19 10.03 6.85 15.64
N ILE A 20 10.70 5.77 16.04
CA ILE A 20 11.81 5.83 16.99
C ILE A 20 13.18 6.05 16.33
N SER A 21 13.34 5.72 15.04
CA SER A 21 14.53 6.05 14.24
C SER A 21 14.22 6.08 12.74
N GLY A 22 15.16 6.53 11.92
CA GLY A 22 15.10 6.51 10.46
C GLY A 22 14.03 7.42 9.85
N LYS A 23 13.67 8.52 10.49
CA LYS A 23 12.59 9.46 10.07
C LYS A 23 12.70 9.95 8.63
N ASN A 24 13.92 10.06 8.09
CA ASN A 24 14.13 10.50 6.71
C ASN A 24 13.80 9.42 5.65
N GLY A 25 13.48 8.21 6.07
CA GLY A 25 13.19 7.08 5.19
C GLY A 25 11.70 6.83 4.96
N LEU A 26 10.81 7.73 5.37
CA LEU A 26 9.35 7.52 5.24
C LEU A 26 8.86 7.43 3.79
N ASP A 27 9.63 7.93 2.84
CA ASP A 27 9.31 7.85 1.41
C ASP A 27 9.84 6.57 0.74
N ARG A 28 10.37 5.60 1.53
CA ARG A 28 10.77 4.28 1.02
C ARG A 28 9.53 3.51 0.58
N GLU A 29 9.64 2.89 -0.61
CA GLU A 29 8.57 2.09 -1.19
C GLU A 29 8.35 0.80 -0.40
N VAL A 30 7.08 0.45 -0.16
CA VAL A 30 6.67 -0.81 0.45
C VAL A 30 6.03 -1.68 -0.62
N THR A 31 6.57 -2.88 -0.82
CA THR A 31 6.08 -3.82 -1.85
C THR A 31 5.45 -5.07 -1.26
N ARG A 32 5.80 -5.40 -0.02
CA ARG A 32 5.35 -6.61 0.67
C ARG A 32 5.38 -6.43 2.18
N VAL A 33 4.41 -7.01 2.88
CA VAL A 33 4.47 -7.20 4.33
C VAL A 33 5.09 -8.55 4.64
N ASN A 34 6.03 -8.57 5.58
CA ASN A 34 6.73 -9.77 6.03
C ASN A 34 6.61 -9.91 7.54
N PHE A 35 6.13 -11.08 7.96
CA PHE A 35 6.04 -11.44 9.37
C PHE A 35 6.84 -12.72 9.58
N THR A 36 7.92 -12.64 10.35
CA THR A 36 8.67 -13.78 10.83
C THR A 36 9.17 -13.48 12.23
N ASP A 37 8.98 -14.39 13.13
CA ASP A 37 9.38 -14.25 14.55
C ASP A 37 10.37 -15.38 14.93
N CYS A 38 11.32 -15.65 14.04
CA CYS A 38 12.38 -16.63 14.20
C CYS A 38 13.73 -16.01 13.83
N PRO A 39 14.83 -16.60 14.28
CA PRO A 39 16.19 -16.19 13.90
C PRO A 39 16.36 -16.18 12.39
N ILE A 40 17.03 -15.16 11.87
CA ILE A 40 17.43 -15.11 10.48
C ILE A 40 18.63 -16.02 10.32
N GLN A 41 18.42 -17.22 9.79
CA GLN A 41 19.53 -18.12 9.46
C GLN A 41 20.14 -17.68 8.14
N PHE A 42 21.37 -17.20 8.19
CA PHE A 42 22.12 -16.69 7.04
C PHE A 42 22.62 -17.79 6.07
N ASN A 43 22.26 -19.05 6.27
CA ASN A 43 22.68 -20.15 5.43
C ASN A 43 21.65 -20.41 4.32
N ASP A 44 22.05 -20.19 3.06
CA ASP A 44 21.39 -20.57 1.79
C ASP A 44 19.99 -20.01 1.48
N LEU A 45 19.30 -19.36 2.42
CA LEU A 45 17.96 -18.79 2.24
C LEU A 45 17.96 -17.25 2.13
N GLU A 46 19.13 -16.63 2.10
CA GLU A 46 19.28 -15.16 2.11
C GLU A 46 18.46 -14.44 1.04
N TYR A 47 18.31 -15.06 -0.13
CA TYR A 47 17.63 -14.47 -1.27
C TYR A 47 16.10 -14.58 -1.24
N THR A 48 15.54 -15.41 -0.36
CA THR A 48 14.09 -15.62 -0.31
C THR A 48 13.41 -14.97 0.89
N LEU A 49 14.16 -14.67 1.94
CA LEU A 49 13.59 -14.13 3.20
C LEU A 49 13.46 -12.62 3.22
N ALA A 50 14.34 -11.88 2.55
CA ALA A 50 14.27 -10.44 2.44
C ALA A 50 14.31 -10.00 1.00
N LEU A 51 13.34 -9.22 0.59
CA LEU A 51 13.31 -8.57 -0.71
C LEU A 51 13.32 -7.05 -0.51
N LYS A 52 13.80 -6.37 -1.54
CA LYS A 52 13.71 -4.91 -1.59
C LYS A 52 12.24 -4.50 -1.45
N GLY A 53 11.98 -3.55 -0.56
CA GLY A 53 10.62 -3.08 -0.32
C GLY A 53 9.83 -3.87 0.74
N ASP A 54 10.45 -4.84 1.42
CA ASP A 54 9.79 -5.54 2.53
C ASP A 54 9.55 -4.61 3.72
N LEU A 55 8.35 -4.66 4.26
CA LEU A 55 8.01 -4.14 5.58
C LEU A 55 7.98 -5.29 6.57
N TYR A 56 8.76 -5.21 7.62
CA TYR A 56 8.78 -6.22 8.68
C TYR A 56 7.87 -5.86 9.85
N ILE A 57 7.15 -6.86 10.39
CA ILE A 57 6.45 -6.76 11.67
C ILE A 57 7.11 -7.74 12.63
N ARG A 58 7.56 -7.25 13.81
CA ARG A 58 8.40 -8.02 14.74
C ARG A 58 8.04 -7.77 16.20
N SER A 59 8.02 -8.85 17.00
CA SER A 59 7.99 -8.77 18.46
C SER A 59 9.40 -8.63 19.07
N LEU A 60 10.44 -9.02 18.32
CA LEU A 60 11.83 -9.13 18.77
C LEU A 60 12.04 -10.09 19.95
N TYR A 61 11.07 -10.96 20.23
CA TYR A 61 11.12 -11.89 21.36
C TYR A 61 12.37 -12.77 21.36
N TRP A 62 12.74 -13.31 20.21
CA TRP A 62 13.83 -14.26 20.07
C TRP A 62 15.24 -13.62 20.13
N VAL A 63 15.36 -12.30 19.99
CA VAL A 63 16.63 -11.56 20.09
C VAL A 63 16.74 -10.66 21.32
N LYS A 64 15.73 -10.67 22.19
CA LYS A 64 15.67 -9.78 23.35
C LYS A 64 16.85 -9.90 24.30
N ASP A 65 17.45 -11.10 24.39
CA ASP A 65 18.55 -11.43 25.28
C ASP A 65 19.89 -11.62 24.53
N ASP A 66 19.93 -11.40 23.21
CA ASP A 66 21.12 -11.52 22.36
C ASP A 66 21.34 -10.24 21.55
N GLU A 67 22.19 -9.37 22.09
CA GLU A 67 22.49 -8.07 21.49
C GLU A 67 23.20 -8.19 20.13
N LYS A 68 24.01 -9.24 19.95
CA LYS A 68 24.67 -9.48 18.67
C LYS A 68 23.68 -9.91 17.60
N GLU A 69 22.82 -10.84 17.89
CA GLU A 69 21.78 -11.33 16.96
C GLU A 69 20.79 -10.20 16.64
N LEU A 70 20.47 -9.34 17.61
CA LEU A 70 19.67 -8.13 17.39
C LEU A 70 20.35 -7.19 16.40
N TYR A 71 21.67 -6.93 16.57
CA TYR A 71 22.44 -6.09 15.65
C TYR A 71 22.49 -6.69 14.25
N ASP A 72 22.81 -7.98 14.12
CA ASP A 72 22.91 -8.70 12.84
C ASP A 72 21.56 -8.67 12.12
N THR A 73 20.45 -8.78 12.85
CA THR A 73 19.09 -8.67 12.32
C THR A 73 18.82 -7.30 11.71
N PHE A 74 19.07 -6.22 12.43
CA PHE A 74 18.85 -4.88 11.89
C PHE A 74 19.86 -4.52 10.80
N TYR A 75 21.09 -4.98 10.89
CA TYR A 75 22.09 -4.83 9.83
C TYR A 75 21.60 -5.51 8.53
N PHE A 76 21.04 -6.71 8.63
CA PHE A 76 20.42 -7.40 7.50
C PHE A 76 19.27 -6.59 6.90
N TYR A 77 18.35 -6.03 7.72
CA TYR A 77 17.24 -5.24 7.20
C TYR A 77 17.70 -4.01 6.43
N VAL A 78 18.66 -3.25 6.97
CA VAL A 78 19.15 -2.04 6.30
C VAL A 78 19.94 -2.33 5.04
N THR A 79 20.61 -3.49 4.95
CA THR A 79 21.43 -3.89 3.79
C THR A 79 20.64 -4.63 2.71
N SER A 80 19.57 -5.33 3.05
CA SER A 80 18.69 -6.03 2.09
C SER A 80 17.81 -5.09 1.26
N GLY A 81 17.75 -3.80 1.62
CA GLY A 81 16.89 -2.82 0.96
C GLY A 81 15.42 -2.91 1.39
N SER A 82 15.13 -3.53 2.52
CA SER A 82 13.79 -3.50 3.11
C SER A 82 13.35 -2.07 3.46
N SER A 83 12.07 -1.84 3.60
CA SER A 83 11.49 -0.51 3.70
C SER A 83 11.44 0.03 5.11
N CYS A 84 10.96 -0.76 6.06
CA CYS A 84 10.88 -0.39 7.46
C CYS A 84 10.63 -1.62 8.35
N CYS A 85 10.70 -1.39 9.66
CA CYS A 85 10.34 -2.38 10.67
C CYS A 85 9.32 -1.79 11.66
N LEU A 86 8.17 -2.45 11.79
CA LEU A 86 7.21 -2.21 12.84
C LEU A 86 7.56 -3.12 14.02
N VAL A 87 7.82 -2.53 15.19
CA VAL A 87 8.23 -3.28 16.39
C VAL A 87 7.24 -3.09 17.52
N THR A 88 6.86 -4.17 18.20
CA THR A 88 6.14 -4.06 19.47
C THR A 88 7.13 -3.91 20.61
N ASN A 89 6.72 -3.20 21.66
CA ASN A 89 7.54 -2.98 22.85
C ASN A 89 7.31 -4.03 23.96
N GLU A 90 6.65 -5.12 23.65
CA GLU A 90 6.25 -6.11 24.64
C GLU A 90 7.45 -6.83 25.28
N TYR A 91 8.41 -7.24 24.46
CA TYR A 91 9.56 -8.02 24.91
C TYR A 91 10.88 -7.24 24.93
N LEU A 92 10.97 -6.17 24.18
CA LEU A 92 12.11 -5.27 24.14
C LEU A 92 11.59 -3.81 24.20
N PRO A 93 11.38 -3.25 25.41
CA PRO A 93 10.73 -1.94 25.59
C PRO A 93 11.47 -0.79 24.91
N GLU A 94 12.79 -0.88 24.84
CA GLU A 94 13.66 0.12 24.21
C GLU A 94 14.71 -0.58 23.34
N LEU A 95 14.92 -0.08 22.14
CA LEU A 95 16.03 -0.54 21.30
C LEU A 95 17.35 0.07 21.78
N PRO A 96 18.45 -0.72 21.82
CA PRO A 96 19.77 -0.22 22.15
C PRO A 96 20.20 0.94 21.24
N LYS A 97 20.95 1.89 21.79
CA LYS A 97 21.38 3.10 21.10
C LYS A 97 22.11 2.83 19.78
N HIS A 98 22.97 1.81 19.73
CA HIS A 98 23.71 1.45 18.52
C HIS A 98 22.80 0.93 17.39
N ILE A 99 21.65 0.34 17.71
CA ILE A 99 20.65 -0.03 16.72
C ILE A 99 19.96 1.21 16.14
N LEU A 100 19.58 2.15 16.99
CA LEU A 100 19.00 3.42 16.55
C LEU A 100 19.98 4.21 15.68
N GLU A 101 21.26 4.27 16.05
CA GLU A 101 22.31 4.91 15.25
C GLU A 101 22.50 4.22 13.89
N LEU A 102 22.46 2.88 13.85
CA LEU A 102 22.54 2.11 12.61
C LEU A 102 21.36 2.43 11.68
N THR A 103 20.16 2.40 12.20
CA THR A 103 18.93 2.61 11.42
C THR A 103 18.77 4.07 10.97
N ASP A 104 19.17 5.05 11.81
CA ASP A 104 19.23 6.47 11.44
C ASP A 104 20.23 6.72 10.31
N LYS A 105 21.44 6.15 10.42
CA LYS A 105 22.49 6.27 9.40
C LYS A 105 22.02 5.79 8.02
N HIS A 106 21.19 4.77 8.00
CA HIS A 106 20.65 4.19 6.75
C HIS A 106 19.27 4.75 6.34
N ASN A 107 18.74 5.74 7.08
CA ASN A 107 17.39 6.24 6.90
C ASN A 107 16.37 5.08 6.84
N TYR A 108 16.49 4.14 7.77
CA TYR A 108 15.64 2.96 7.86
C TYR A 108 14.62 3.16 8.99
N PRO A 109 13.34 3.41 8.67
CA PRO A 109 12.33 3.66 9.67
C PRO A 109 12.11 2.45 10.58
N VAL A 110 12.25 2.68 11.88
CA VAL A 110 11.79 1.76 12.92
C VAL A 110 10.62 2.44 13.63
N ILE A 111 9.49 1.77 13.61
CA ILE A 111 8.22 2.31 14.09
C ILE A 111 7.75 1.42 15.23
N LYS A 112 7.62 2.02 16.40
CA LYS A 112 7.09 1.36 17.58
C LYS A 112 5.57 1.35 17.51
N ILE A 113 4.98 0.18 17.62
CA ILE A 113 3.53 -0.03 17.64
C ILE A 113 3.09 -0.57 19.00
N ASP A 114 1.84 -0.29 19.38
CA ASP A 114 1.26 -0.82 20.61
C ASP A 114 1.12 -2.34 20.53
N SER A 115 1.41 -3.05 21.62
CA SER A 115 1.28 -4.51 21.72
C SER A 115 -0.16 -5.01 21.58
N ASN A 116 -1.15 -4.14 21.77
CA ASN A 116 -2.56 -4.47 21.58
C ASN A 116 -3.00 -4.44 20.11
N VAL A 117 -2.15 -3.97 19.19
CA VAL A 117 -2.46 -3.98 17.75
C VAL A 117 -2.40 -5.42 17.24
N PRO A 118 -3.52 -6.01 16.77
CA PRO A 118 -3.51 -7.39 16.29
C PRO A 118 -2.70 -7.48 14.99
N TYR A 119 -1.67 -8.32 14.97
CA TYR A 119 -0.84 -8.52 13.76
C TYR A 119 -1.64 -8.94 12.53
N GLY A 120 -2.66 -9.79 12.73
CA GLY A 120 -3.52 -10.25 11.64
C GLY A 120 -4.28 -9.11 10.97
N ASP A 121 -4.78 -8.15 11.75
CA ASP A 121 -5.48 -6.97 11.22
C ASP A 121 -4.50 -6.03 10.52
N LEU A 122 -3.33 -5.81 11.11
CA LEU A 122 -2.29 -4.98 10.51
C LEU A 122 -1.79 -5.54 9.17
N ILE A 123 -1.53 -6.85 9.11
CA ILE A 123 -1.13 -7.54 7.86
C ILE A 123 -2.23 -7.41 6.82
N ARG A 124 -3.49 -7.60 7.21
CA ARG A 124 -4.63 -7.45 6.30
C ARG A 124 -4.70 -6.03 5.74
N ASP A 125 -4.69 -5.01 6.59
CA ASP A 125 -4.87 -3.62 6.17
C ASP A 125 -3.71 -3.16 5.25
N ILE A 126 -2.47 -3.53 5.57
CA ILE A 126 -1.31 -3.26 4.71
C ILE A 126 -1.45 -4.00 3.37
N SER A 127 -1.82 -5.27 3.41
CA SER A 127 -1.97 -6.08 2.19
C SER A 127 -3.08 -5.55 1.29
N GLU A 128 -4.21 -5.13 1.85
CA GLU A 128 -5.30 -4.50 1.10
C GLU A 128 -4.86 -3.21 0.42
N LEU A 129 -4.08 -2.37 1.11
CA LEU A 129 -3.54 -1.16 0.54
C LEU A 129 -2.60 -1.45 -0.64
N LEU A 130 -1.68 -2.40 -0.49
CA LEU A 130 -0.76 -2.82 -1.55
C LEU A 130 -1.50 -3.44 -2.75
N MET A 131 -2.50 -4.27 -2.51
CA MET A 131 -3.30 -4.90 -3.58
C MET A 131 -4.15 -3.88 -4.33
N THR A 132 -4.68 -2.89 -3.64
CA THR A 132 -5.44 -1.80 -4.26
C THR A 132 -4.57 -1.00 -5.21
N GLU A 133 -3.37 -0.62 -4.79
CA GLU A 133 -2.42 0.10 -5.66
C GLU A 133 -2.02 -0.73 -6.88
N GLN A 134 -1.70 -2.01 -6.71
CA GLN A 134 -1.41 -2.89 -7.84
C GLN A 134 -2.57 -3.00 -8.83
N SER A 135 -3.81 -3.04 -8.32
CA SER A 135 -5.02 -3.06 -9.15
C SER A 135 -5.18 -1.78 -9.96
N GLU A 136 -4.90 -0.61 -9.35
CA GLU A 136 -4.99 0.68 -10.04
C GLU A 136 -3.89 0.81 -11.12
N LEU A 137 -2.65 0.39 -10.84
CA LEU A 137 -1.58 0.37 -11.83
C LEU A 137 -1.89 -0.54 -13.02
N PHE A 138 -2.44 -1.73 -12.76
CA PHE A 138 -2.85 -2.63 -13.82
C PHE A 138 -3.98 -2.05 -14.67
N PHE A 139 -4.92 -1.37 -14.02
CA PHE A 139 -6.01 -0.67 -14.68
C PHE A 139 -5.49 0.46 -15.58
N GLU A 140 -4.57 1.29 -15.09
CA GLU A 140 -3.93 2.37 -15.85
C GLU A 140 -3.19 1.83 -17.08
N ASN A 141 -2.46 0.74 -16.94
CA ASN A 141 -1.78 0.08 -18.06
C ASN A 141 -2.78 -0.41 -19.13
N LYS A 142 -3.90 -1.02 -18.73
CA LYS A 142 -4.95 -1.45 -19.65
C LYS A 142 -5.61 -0.28 -20.37
N LEU A 143 -5.83 0.82 -19.66
CA LEU A 143 -6.39 2.03 -20.24
C LEU A 143 -5.42 2.69 -21.23
N ASN A 144 -4.13 2.76 -20.89
CA ASN A 144 -3.09 3.27 -21.78
C ASN A 144 -3.02 2.47 -23.09
N ARG A 145 -3.16 1.15 -23.02
CA ARG A 145 -3.25 0.32 -24.21
C ARG A 145 -4.44 0.70 -25.11
N LEU A 146 -5.63 0.94 -24.53
CA LEU A 146 -6.79 1.41 -25.29
C LEU A 146 -6.59 2.77 -25.95
N LEU A 147 -5.84 3.66 -25.28
CA LEU A 147 -5.67 5.04 -25.76
C LEU A 147 -4.56 5.19 -26.79
N TYR A 148 -3.50 4.39 -26.71
CA TYR A 148 -2.27 4.63 -27.44
C TYR A 148 -1.80 3.48 -28.34
N GLU A 149 -2.42 2.28 -28.24
CA GLU A 149 -2.03 1.12 -29.05
C GLU A 149 -3.11 0.83 -30.12
N THR A 150 -2.67 0.20 -31.23
CA THR A 150 -3.60 -0.35 -32.20
C THR A 150 -3.98 -1.76 -31.77
N LEU A 151 -5.21 -1.94 -31.33
CA LEU A 151 -5.73 -3.17 -30.76
C LEU A 151 -6.74 -3.83 -31.70
N SER A 152 -6.83 -5.16 -31.63
CA SER A 152 -7.91 -5.92 -32.26
C SER A 152 -9.24 -5.74 -31.50
N THR A 153 -10.34 -5.98 -32.17
CA THR A 153 -11.68 -5.90 -31.56
C THR A 153 -11.80 -6.82 -30.32
N SER A 154 -11.17 -8.00 -30.35
CA SER A 154 -11.17 -8.93 -29.22
C SER A 154 -10.44 -8.37 -28.01
N GLU A 155 -9.27 -7.73 -28.20
CA GLU A 155 -8.52 -7.08 -27.12
C GLU A 155 -9.28 -5.89 -26.54
N ILE A 156 -9.91 -5.07 -27.38
CA ILE A 156 -10.74 -3.95 -26.93
C ILE A 156 -11.89 -4.46 -26.04
N LEU A 157 -12.57 -5.51 -26.45
CA LEU A 157 -13.66 -6.10 -25.67
C LEU A 157 -13.17 -6.72 -24.34
N GLU A 158 -12.02 -7.38 -24.35
CA GLU A 158 -11.42 -7.92 -23.13
C GLU A 158 -11.06 -6.82 -22.14
N ILE A 159 -10.38 -5.78 -22.61
CA ILE A 159 -10.02 -4.63 -21.77
C ILE A 159 -11.29 -3.91 -21.28
N GLY A 160 -12.27 -3.73 -22.13
CA GLY A 160 -13.56 -3.14 -21.77
C GLY A 160 -14.25 -3.91 -20.63
N LYS A 161 -14.30 -5.23 -20.72
CA LYS A 161 -14.84 -6.09 -19.64
C LYS A 161 -14.03 -5.98 -18.34
N TYR A 162 -12.73 -5.82 -18.43
CA TYR A 162 -11.89 -5.58 -17.26
C TYR A 162 -12.18 -4.23 -16.60
N ILE A 163 -12.30 -3.17 -17.39
CA ILE A 163 -12.63 -1.83 -16.92
C ILE A 163 -13.98 -1.81 -16.20
N ASN A 164 -14.99 -2.35 -16.85
CA ASN A 164 -16.33 -2.52 -16.26
C ASN A 164 -17.01 -3.76 -16.84
N PRO A 165 -17.12 -4.87 -16.07
CA PRO A 165 -17.80 -6.09 -16.53
C PRO A 165 -19.29 -5.90 -16.78
N LEU A 166 -19.86 -4.79 -16.30
CA LEU A 166 -21.28 -4.46 -16.37
C LEU A 166 -21.57 -3.32 -17.35
N PHE A 167 -20.77 -3.13 -18.41
CA PHE A 167 -21.08 -2.14 -19.42
C PHE A 167 -22.49 -2.36 -19.97
N LYS A 168 -23.29 -1.32 -19.86
CA LYS A 168 -24.61 -1.23 -20.51
C LYS A 168 -24.48 -0.66 -21.93
N LYS A 169 -25.61 -0.58 -22.63
CA LYS A 169 -25.65 -0.03 -23.99
C LYS A 169 -25.14 1.43 -24.03
N GLU A 170 -25.50 2.20 -23.02
CA GLU A 170 -25.15 3.60 -22.91
C GLU A 170 -24.28 3.85 -21.69
N TYR A 171 -23.34 4.76 -21.81
CA TYR A 171 -22.49 5.16 -20.68
C TYR A 171 -22.01 6.61 -20.84
N ILE A 172 -21.69 7.23 -19.73
CA ILE A 172 -21.02 8.53 -19.66
C ILE A 172 -19.76 8.38 -18.83
N THR A 173 -18.67 8.97 -19.31
CA THR A 173 -17.42 9.05 -18.56
C THR A 173 -17.22 10.48 -18.10
N ILE A 174 -17.04 10.67 -16.81
CA ILE A 174 -16.74 11.96 -16.18
C ILE A 174 -15.27 11.94 -15.82
N CYS A 175 -14.50 12.83 -16.43
CA CYS A 175 -13.07 13.00 -16.12
C CYS A 175 -12.91 14.01 -14.98
N LEU A 176 -12.17 13.63 -13.96
CA LEU A 176 -11.87 14.46 -12.80
C LEU A 176 -10.39 14.88 -12.86
N ASN A 177 -10.15 16.17 -12.78
CA ASN A 177 -8.80 16.70 -12.59
C ASN A 177 -8.60 16.97 -11.10
N LEU A 178 -7.75 16.17 -10.44
CA LEU A 178 -7.56 16.15 -8.99
C LEU A 178 -6.08 16.41 -8.64
N PRO A 179 -5.52 17.55 -9.01
CA PRO A 179 -4.11 17.83 -8.75
C PRO A 179 -3.86 17.96 -7.24
N GLY A 180 -2.83 17.26 -6.76
CA GLY A 180 -2.43 17.31 -5.36
C GLY A 180 -3.26 16.42 -4.41
N LEU A 181 -4.19 15.61 -4.93
CA LEU A 181 -4.90 14.63 -4.12
C LEU A 181 -3.95 13.48 -3.77
N ASP A 182 -3.73 13.29 -2.48
CA ASP A 182 -2.95 12.15 -1.99
C ASP A 182 -3.71 10.82 -2.11
N ASN A 183 -3.02 9.70 -1.84
CA ASN A 183 -3.62 8.38 -1.95
C ASN A 183 -4.82 8.21 -1.00
N ARG A 184 -4.71 8.68 0.24
CA ARG A 184 -5.76 8.56 1.25
C ARG A 184 -7.03 9.30 0.84
N GLN A 185 -6.88 10.54 0.40
CA GLN A 185 -8.00 11.37 -0.07
C GLN A 185 -8.68 10.72 -1.28
N PHE A 186 -7.88 10.16 -2.20
CA PHE A 186 -8.42 9.46 -3.36
C PHE A 186 -9.21 8.22 -2.97
N TYR A 187 -8.67 7.37 -2.10
CA TYR A 187 -9.35 6.15 -1.66
C TYR A 187 -10.59 6.44 -0.80
N SER A 188 -10.56 7.50 0.00
CA SER A 188 -11.76 7.98 0.71
C SER A 188 -12.85 8.37 -0.27
N LEU A 189 -12.52 9.20 -1.26
CA LEU A 189 -13.47 9.62 -2.30
C LEU A 189 -14.01 8.42 -3.11
N GLN A 190 -13.14 7.46 -3.46
CA GLN A 190 -13.52 6.23 -4.16
C GLN A 190 -14.53 5.41 -3.33
N SER A 191 -14.29 5.29 -2.03
CA SER A 191 -15.18 4.58 -1.10
C SER A 191 -16.53 5.28 -0.98
N ASP A 192 -16.53 6.59 -0.81
CA ASP A 192 -17.76 7.39 -0.67
C ASP A 192 -18.63 7.29 -1.93
N LEU A 193 -18.04 7.44 -3.10
CA LEU A 193 -18.74 7.32 -4.38
C LEU A 193 -19.32 5.91 -4.58
N LYS A 194 -18.58 4.87 -4.18
CA LYS A 194 -19.05 3.49 -4.26
C LYS A 194 -20.22 3.24 -3.33
N VAL A 195 -20.16 3.72 -2.09
CA VAL A 195 -21.20 3.49 -1.07
C VAL A 195 -22.44 4.32 -1.35
N GLN A 196 -22.31 5.61 -1.64
CA GLN A 196 -23.44 6.52 -1.79
C GLN A 196 -24.13 6.39 -3.16
N TYR A 197 -23.36 6.19 -4.23
CA TYR A 197 -23.85 6.31 -5.58
C TYR A 197 -23.65 5.05 -6.43
N GLN A 198 -23.02 4.01 -5.89
CA GLN A 198 -22.62 2.79 -6.62
C GLN A 198 -21.75 3.08 -7.86
N LEU A 199 -21.05 4.20 -7.84
CA LEU A 199 -20.15 4.64 -8.88
C LEU A 199 -18.75 4.09 -8.65
N ARG A 200 -18.02 3.84 -9.74
CA ARG A 200 -16.62 3.43 -9.67
C ARG A 200 -15.73 4.58 -10.13
N LEU A 201 -15.06 5.21 -9.16
CA LEU A 201 -13.95 6.11 -9.44
C LEU A 201 -12.70 5.26 -9.70
N ARG A 202 -12.00 5.53 -10.79
CA ARG A 202 -10.73 4.91 -11.13
C ARG A 202 -9.66 5.98 -11.27
N ARG A 203 -8.47 5.72 -10.72
CA ARG A 203 -7.34 6.62 -10.86
C ARG A 203 -6.77 6.53 -12.28
N TYR A 204 -6.37 7.68 -12.81
CA TYR A 204 -5.64 7.79 -14.05
C TYR A 204 -4.77 9.04 -14.03
N GLN A 205 -3.45 8.86 -14.13
CA GLN A 205 -2.48 9.96 -14.04
C GLN A 205 -2.69 10.84 -12.78
N ASN A 206 -2.80 12.14 -12.95
CA ASN A 206 -3.01 13.11 -11.87
C ASN A 206 -4.49 13.35 -11.53
N GLY A 207 -5.35 12.45 -11.89
CA GLY A 207 -6.78 12.58 -11.68
C GLY A 207 -7.48 11.24 -11.62
N GLY A 208 -8.71 11.22 -12.10
CA GLY A 208 -9.49 10.01 -12.17
C GLY A 208 -10.67 10.15 -13.12
N PHE A 209 -11.37 9.07 -13.30
CA PHE A 209 -12.63 9.12 -14.03
C PHE A 209 -13.67 8.19 -13.41
N ILE A 210 -14.91 8.57 -13.62
CA ILE A 210 -16.10 7.84 -13.20
C ILE A 210 -16.80 7.36 -14.47
N ILE A 211 -17.15 6.08 -14.51
CA ILE A 211 -17.98 5.52 -15.57
C ILE A 211 -19.37 5.29 -15.00
N PHE A 212 -20.33 6.00 -15.54
CA PHE A 212 -21.75 5.82 -15.25
C PHE A 212 -22.42 5.08 -16.40
N ASN A 213 -23.00 3.91 -16.11
CA ASN A 213 -23.74 3.09 -17.09
C ASN A 213 -25.24 3.25 -16.90
N TYR A 214 -25.97 3.41 -17.98
CA TYR A 214 -27.45 3.47 -17.95
C TYR A 214 -28.07 2.75 -19.15
N GLN A 215 -29.29 2.34 -19.00
CA GLN A 215 -30.08 1.78 -20.11
C GLN A 215 -30.94 2.85 -20.76
N GLU A 216 -31.51 3.72 -19.93
CA GLU A 216 -32.34 4.83 -20.36
C GLU A 216 -31.81 6.14 -19.84
N ARG A 217 -31.90 7.22 -20.62
CA ARG A 217 -31.42 8.55 -20.29
C ARG A 217 -31.96 9.07 -18.95
N ALA A 218 -33.20 8.72 -18.64
CA ALA A 218 -33.82 9.10 -17.37
C ALA A 218 -33.10 8.60 -16.13
N GLU A 219 -32.41 7.44 -16.20
CA GLU A 219 -31.58 6.95 -15.10
C GLU A 219 -30.41 7.90 -14.80
N PHE A 220 -29.77 8.43 -15.85
CA PHE A 220 -28.67 9.37 -15.72
C PHE A 220 -29.17 10.71 -15.19
N ASP A 221 -30.26 11.26 -15.76
CA ASP A 221 -30.80 12.56 -15.36
C ASP A 221 -31.27 12.55 -13.90
N ALA A 222 -31.73 11.40 -13.40
CA ALA A 222 -32.09 11.23 -11.98
C ALA A 222 -30.87 11.16 -11.05
N ALA A 223 -29.74 10.68 -11.52
CA ALA A 223 -28.50 10.57 -10.71
C ALA A 223 -27.70 11.89 -10.68
N LEU A 224 -27.83 12.74 -11.70
CA LEU A 224 -27.08 13.99 -11.87
C LEU A 224 -27.14 14.95 -10.66
N PRO A 225 -28.29 15.16 -9.97
CA PRO A 225 -28.34 16.08 -8.83
C PRO A 225 -27.51 15.62 -7.62
N GLY A 226 -27.05 14.36 -7.58
CA GLY A 226 -26.23 13.79 -6.51
C GLY A 226 -24.74 13.67 -6.86
N LEU A 227 -24.36 13.99 -8.10
CA LEU A 227 -22.99 14.02 -8.61
C LEU A 227 -22.45 15.46 -8.58
#